data_b968be2a7ffa4da4dd9f8c2887bf2685
#
_entry.id   b968be2a7ffa4da4dd9f8c2887bf2685
#
_cell.length_a   1.000
_cell.length_b   1.000
_cell.length_c   1.000
_cell.angle_alpha   90.00
_cell.angle_beta   90.00
_cell.angle_gamma   90.00
#
_symmetry.space_group_name_H-M   'P 1'
#
loop_
_entity.id
_entity.type
_entity.pdbx_description
1 polymer ?
#
loop_
_entity_poly.entity_id
_entity_poly.type
_entity_poly.pdbx_seq_one_letter_code
_entity_poly.pdbx_strand_id
1 'polypeptide(L)'
;MSSTKDLRRKTIRAFVMVTMKPGTSEEIVRSRRIKGIKMANSVLGRFDAVVVIEAESLQDLRKIIYEMVEQDPNVVHTETLISIFYPPTVTPP
;
A
#
# COMPACT_ATOMS: atom_id res chain seq x y z
N MET A 1 -21.54 2.65 -20.60
CA MET A 1 -20.99 2.76 -20.15
C MET A 1 -20.10 2.33 -19.21
N SER A 2 -19.52 1.28 -19.35
CA SER A 2 -18.68 0.79 -18.43
C SER A 2 -17.52 1.67 -18.23
N SER A 3 -17.05 2.29 -19.23
CA SER A 3 -15.86 3.08 -19.03
C SER A 3 -16.18 4.22 -18.08
N THR A 4 -17.36 4.73 -18.08
CA THR A 4 -17.70 5.77 -17.19
C THR A 4 -17.70 5.26 -15.78
N LYS A 5 -18.12 4.04 -15.58
CA LYS A 5 -18.11 3.51 -14.29
C LYS A 5 -16.71 3.33 -13.84
N ASP A 6 -15.85 2.89 -14.68
CA ASP A 6 -14.46 2.69 -14.29
C ASP A 6 -13.85 4.01 -13.88
N LEU A 7 -14.15 5.05 -14.55
CA LEU A 7 -13.58 6.31 -14.20
C LEU A 7 -14.07 6.80 -12.86
N ARG A 8 -15.23 6.38 -12.45
CA ARG A 8 -15.72 6.81 -11.20
C ARG A 8 -15.41 5.85 -10.11
N ARG A 9 -14.81 4.69 -10.38
CA ARG A 9 -14.53 3.78 -9.38
C ARG A 9 -13.57 4.40 -8.44
N LYS A 10 -13.85 4.41 -7.21
CA LYS A 10 -12.98 4.95 -6.24
C LYS A 10 -12.12 3.91 -5.69
N THR A 11 -10.87 4.05 -5.89
CA THR A 11 -9.91 3.14 -5.32
C THR A 11 -9.19 3.91 -4.26
N ILE A 12 -9.01 3.33 -3.13
CA ILE A 12 -8.26 3.96 -2.07
C ILE A 12 -6.83 3.56 -2.24
N ARG A 13 -5.95 4.54 -2.31
CA ARG A 13 -4.52 4.25 -2.37
C ARG A 13 -3.91 4.63 -1.04
N ALA A 14 -3.10 3.78 -0.51
CA ALA A 14 -2.44 4.04 0.76
C ALA A 14 -0.96 3.80 0.65
N PHE A 15 -0.20 4.61 1.37
CA PHE A 15 1.24 4.45 1.47
C PHE A 15 1.49 3.99 2.90
N VAL A 16 1.99 2.79 3.06
CA VAL A 16 2.22 2.24 4.38
C VAL A 16 3.71 2.31 4.64
N MET A 17 4.09 3.12 5.60
CA MET A 17 5.48 3.28 5.99
C MET A 17 5.76 2.26 7.07
N VAL A 18 6.81 1.49 6.91
CA VAL A 18 7.04 0.33 7.75
C VAL A 18 8.36 0.43 8.48
N THR A 19 8.32 0.17 9.77
CA THR A 19 9.54 0.05 10.57
C THR A 19 9.75 -1.44 10.78
N MET A 20 10.95 -1.91 10.54
CA MET A 20 11.26 -3.33 10.63
C MET A 20 12.45 -3.56 11.54
N LYS A 21 12.61 -4.79 11.97
CA LYS A 21 13.76 -5.12 12.79
C LYS A 21 15.02 -4.87 12.00
N PRO A 22 16.10 -4.50 12.66
CA PRO A 22 17.32 -4.17 11.95
C PRO A 22 17.77 -5.32 11.05
N GLY A 23 18.17 -4.97 9.85
CA GLY A 23 18.71 -5.94 8.91
C GLY A 23 17.68 -6.76 8.15
N THR A 24 16.38 -6.46 8.33
CA THR A 24 15.36 -7.27 7.69
C THR A 24 14.52 -6.53 6.67
N SER A 25 14.86 -5.27 6.37
CA SER A 25 13.97 -4.44 5.57
C SER A 25 13.69 -5.01 4.18
N GLU A 26 14.64 -5.73 3.62
CA GLU A 26 14.43 -6.25 2.28
C GLU A 26 13.37 -7.33 2.22
N GLU A 27 13.02 -7.90 3.35
CA GLU A 27 11.99 -8.91 3.36
C GLU A 27 10.64 -8.38 2.95
N ILE A 28 10.47 -7.07 3.00
CA ILE A 28 9.18 -6.47 2.68
C ILE A 28 8.78 -6.77 1.24
N VAL A 29 9.74 -7.06 0.36
CA VAL A 29 9.41 -7.34 -1.02
C VAL A 29 8.54 -8.58 -1.16
N ARG A 30 8.55 -9.47 -0.16
CA ARG A 30 7.71 -10.65 -0.22
C ARG A 30 6.25 -10.28 -0.21
N SER A 31 5.91 -9.12 0.34
CA SER A 31 4.53 -8.71 0.44
C SER A 31 3.94 -8.40 -0.93
N ARG A 32 4.78 -8.29 -1.95
CA ARG A 32 4.28 -8.03 -3.29
C ARG A 32 3.34 -9.12 -3.78
N ARG A 33 3.36 -10.30 -3.12
CA ARG A 33 2.49 -11.37 -3.52
C ARG A 33 1.06 -11.12 -3.09
N ILE A 34 0.83 -10.25 -2.14
CA ILE A 34 -0.48 -10.03 -1.59
C ILE A 34 -1.29 -9.19 -2.56
N LYS A 35 -2.49 -9.65 -2.88
CA LYS A 35 -3.32 -8.94 -3.79
C LYS A 35 -3.63 -7.56 -3.22
N GLY A 36 -3.54 -6.55 -4.04
CA GLY A 36 -3.75 -5.16 -3.60
C GLY A 36 -2.46 -4.42 -3.32
N ILE A 37 -1.37 -5.12 -3.10
CA ILE A 37 -0.10 -4.45 -2.89
C ILE A 37 0.53 -4.20 -4.24
N LYS A 38 0.72 -2.92 -4.55
CA LYS A 38 1.23 -2.51 -5.85
C LYS A 38 2.72 -2.27 -5.85
N MET A 39 3.28 -1.99 -4.70
CA MET A 39 4.70 -1.76 -4.59
C MET A 39 5.13 -2.06 -3.19
N ALA A 40 6.26 -2.64 -3.02
CA ALA A 40 6.83 -2.87 -1.70
C ALA A 40 8.35 -2.86 -1.85
N ASN A 41 8.98 -1.88 -1.22
CA ASN A 41 10.43 -1.71 -1.34
C ASN A 41 11.04 -1.30 -0.02
N SER A 42 12.28 -1.67 0.18
CA SER A 42 12.99 -1.11 1.32
C SER A 42 13.41 0.30 0.95
N VAL A 43 13.55 1.15 1.94
CA VAL A 43 13.93 2.54 1.73
C VAL A 43 14.94 2.93 2.78
N LEU A 44 15.61 4.05 2.55
CA LEU A 44 16.52 4.58 3.53
C LEU A 44 15.90 5.83 4.10
N GLY A 45 16.00 6.01 5.39
CA GLY A 45 15.48 7.21 6.03
C GLY A 45 14.78 6.86 7.31
N ARG A 46 13.71 7.58 7.59
CA ARG A 46 13.03 7.42 8.83
C ARG A 46 12.33 6.09 8.96
N PHE A 47 11.94 5.51 7.85
CA PHE A 47 11.30 4.22 7.88
C PHE A 47 12.18 3.24 7.13
N ASP A 48 11.88 1.96 7.27
CA ASP A 48 12.70 0.92 6.67
C ASP A 48 12.13 0.43 5.34
N ALA A 49 10.85 0.58 5.15
CA ALA A 49 10.21 0.11 3.93
C ALA A 49 8.95 0.90 3.64
N VAL A 50 8.50 0.85 2.40
CA VAL A 50 7.27 1.50 2.01
C VAL A 50 6.48 0.52 1.17
N VAL A 51 5.19 0.46 1.41
CA VAL A 51 4.30 -0.43 0.67
C VAL A 51 3.15 0.43 0.15
N VAL A 52 2.85 0.28 -1.13
CA VAL A 52 1.74 1.01 -1.73
C VAL A 52 0.62 0.01 -1.96
N ILE A 53 -0.55 0.32 -1.44
CA ILE A 53 -1.70 -0.55 -1.51
C ILE A 53 -2.84 0.15 -2.21
N GLU A 54 -3.57 -0.57 -3.04
CA GLU A 54 -4.79 -0.07 -3.61
C GLU A 54 -5.92 -1.01 -3.22
N ALA A 55 -6.96 -0.45 -2.66
CA ALA A 55 -8.08 -1.22 -2.15
C ALA A 55 -9.39 -0.55 -2.52
N GLU A 56 -10.45 -1.30 -2.50
CA GLU A 56 -11.74 -0.76 -2.86
C GLU A 56 -12.49 -0.18 -1.68
N SER A 57 -12.05 -0.45 -0.49
CA SER A 57 -12.69 0.07 0.70
C SER A 57 -11.67 0.12 1.82
N LEU A 58 -11.99 0.85 2.86
CA LEU A 58 -11.12 0.89 4.02
C LEU A 58 -11.05 -0.47 4.69
N GLN A 59 -12.10 -1.23 4.63
CA GLN A 59 -12.10 -2.54 5.20
C GLN A 59 -11.13 -3.43 4.46
N ASP A 60 -11.12 -3.36 3.14
CA ASP A 60 -10.19 -4.14 2.35
C ASP A 60 -8.76 -3.69 2.62
N LEU A 61 -8.55 -2.40 2.77
CA LEU A 61 -7.23 -1.88 3.07
C LEU A 61 -6.72 -2.48 4.39
N ARG A 62 -7.57 -2.52 5.39
CA ARG A 62 -7.18 -3.08 6.68
C ARG A 62 -6.83 -4.54 6.56
N LYS A 63 -7.58 -5.29 5.77
CA LYS A 63 -7.29 -6.70 5.61
C LYS A 63 -5.95 -6.91 4.95
N ILE A 64 -5.64 -6.09 3.95
CA ILE A 64 -4.38 -6.22 3.26
C ILE A 64 -3.22 -5.90 4.20
N ILE A 65 -3.37 -4.87 5.02
CA ILE A 65 -2.33 -4.50 5.95
C ILE A 65 -2.14 -5.61 6.99
N TYR A 66 -3.22 -6.17 7.48
CA TYR A 66 -3.11 -7.25 8.45
C TYR A 66 -2.41 -8.45 7.85
N GLU A 67 -2.74 -8.79 6.62
CA GLU A 67 -2.13 -9.93 5.98
C GLU A 67 -0.62 -9.70 5.82
N MET A 68 -0.25 -8.48 5.45
CA MET A 68 1.14 -8.14 5.30
C MET A 68 1.89 -8.29 6.62
N VAL A 69 1.31 -7.77 7.69
CA VAL A 69 1.96 -7.82 8.98
C VAL A 69 2.04 -9.25 9.50
N GLU A 70 1.01 -10.05 9.25
CA GLU A 70 1.05 -11.43 9.70
C GLU A 70 2.08 -12.24 8.97
N GLN A 71 2.30 -11.93 7.72
CA GLN A 71 3.25 -12.71 6.95
C GLN A 71 4.70 -12.30 7.20
N ASP A 72 4.92 -11.16 7.79
CA ASP A 72 6.28 -10.70 8.03
C ASP A 72 6.44 -10.32 9.49
N PRO A 73 6.85 -11.26 10.32
CA PRO A 73 6.99 -11.01 11.75
C PRO A 73 8.09 -10.00 12.09
N ASN A 74 8.87 -9.59 11.13
CA ASN A 74 9.90 -8.59 11.40
C ASN A 74 9.39 -7.16 11.25
N VAL A 75 8.12 -7.01 10.89
CA VAL A 75 7.50 -5.70 10.88
C VAL A 75 7.22 -5.30 12.31
N VAL A 76 7.75 -4.16 12.72
CA VAL A 76 7.60 -3.69 14.08
C VAL A 76 6.47 -2.68 14.20
N HIS A 77 6.31 -1.83 13.21
CA HIS A 77 5.34 -0.76 13.30
C HIS A 77 4.98 -0.30 11.90
N THR A 78 3.75 0.10 11.70
CA THR A 78 3.35 0.66 10.42
C THR A 78 2.64 1.98 10.63
N GLU A 79 2.78 2.86 9.66
CA GLU A 79 2.08 4.11 9.68
C GLU A 79 1.45 4.26 8.30
N THR A 80 0.15 4.41 8.24
CA THR A 80 -0.56 4.42 6.97
C THR A 80 -1.00 5.83 6.60
N LEU A 81 -0.66 6.23 5.39
CA LEU A 81 -1.09 7.51 4.85
C LEU A 81 -2.03 7.22 3.70
N ILE A 82 -3.26 7.68 3.80
CA ILE A 82 -4.23 7.43 2.77
C ILE A 82 -4.28 8.60 1.82
N SER A 83 -4.14 8.32 0.54
CA SER A 83 -4.16 9.36 -0.44
C SER A 83 -5.59 9.76 -0.71
N ILE A 84 -5.86 11.04 -0.63
CA ILE A 84 -7.19 11.50 -0.90
C ILE A 84 -7.26 12.04 -2.30
N PHE A 85 -6.18 11.89 -3.06
CA PHE A 85 -6.15 12.41 -4.37
C PHE A 85 -6.58 11.38 -5.35
N TYR A 86 -7.50 11.71 -6.18
CA TYR A 86 -7.89 10.81 -7.21
C TYR A 86 -7.12 11.16 -8.44
N PRO A 87 -6.59 10.23 -9.07
CA PRO A 87 -5.83 10.48 -10.25
C PRO A 87 -6.75 11.10 -11.24
N PRO A 88 -6.40 12.04 -11.82
CA PRO A 88 -7.21 12.70 -12.66
C PRO A 88 -7.23 12.03 -13.87
N THR A 89 -8.24 11.71 -14.23
CA THR A 89 -8.29 11.14 -15.41
C THR A 89 -8.22 12.19 -16.31
N VAL A 90 -8.27 13.27 -15.87
CA VAL A 90 -8.25 14.29 -16.61
C VAL A 90 -7.09 14.65 -16.96
N THR A 91 -6.79 14.73 -17.95
CA THR A 91 -5.66 15.14 -18.19
C THR A 91 -5.87 16.35 -18.71
N PRO A 92 -5.21 17.04 -18.48
CA PRO A 92 -5.32 18.28 -18.79
C PRO A 92 -5.26 18.43 -20.10
N PRO A 93 -5.71 19.22 -20.57
CA PRO A 93 -5.70 19.47 -21.90
C PRO A 93 -4.48 19.71 -22.44
#